data_682d52a47507cf017796048eab757f79
#
_entry.id   682d52a47507cf017796048eab757f79
#
_cell.length_a   1.000
_cell.length_b   1.000
_cell.length_c   1.000
_cell.angle_alpha   90.00
_cell.angle_beta   90.00
_cell.angle_gamma   90.00
#
_symmetry.space_group_name_H-M   'P 1'
#
loop_
_entity.id
_entity.type
_entity.pdbx_description
1 polymer ?
#
loop_
_entity_poly.entity_id
_entity_poly.type
_entity_poly.pdbx_seq_one_letter_code
_entity_poly.pdbx_strand_id
1 'polypeptide(L)'
;MFKVDNSDLRRWTGDVTRGLRDLRAPLTAAGNVIEAKVAEQFQREVDPDGDAWEPLSPDTLKNKEGGSILVKTGALRDSFEYEVDGDTLTVSSSSPVFEAHDQGIPPIPQRQILGLNAEDKNQIAGIVKGYVRGSKGRRR
;
A
#
# COMPACT_ATOMS: atom_id res chain seq x y z
N MET A 1 1.27 -3.03 -10.14
CA MET A 1 0.01 -3.45 -9.54
C MET A 1 0.28 -4.30 -8.32
N PHE A 2 -0.31 -3.95 -7.21
CA PHE A 2 -0.12 -4.64 -5.92
C PHE A 2 -1.43 -5.32 -5.52
N LYS A 3 -1.37 -6.59 -5.12
CA LYS A 3 -2.57 -7.38 -4.78
C LYS A 3 -2.46 -8.01 -3.41
N VAL A 4 -3.58 -8.04 -2.70
CA VAL A 4 -3.76 -8.79 -1.45
C VAL A 4 -4.99 -9.67 -1.63
N ASP A 5 -4.84 -10.97 -1.43
CA ASP A 5 -5.96 -11.91 -1.55
C ASP A 5 -6.17 -12.70 -0.24
N ASN A 6 -7.15 -13.60 -0.25
CA ASN A 6 -7.45 -14.40 0.92
C ASN A 6 -6.26 -15.28 1.34
N SER A 7 -5.46 -15.75 0.38
CA SER A 7 -4.26 -16.53 0.68
C SER A 7 -3.27 -15.73 1.53
N ASP A 8 -3.08 -14.44 1.20
CA ASP A 8 -2.26 -13.54 1.98
C ASP A 8 -2.82 -13.33 3.38
N LEU A 9 -4.12 -13.04 3.48
CA LEU A 9 -4.78 -12.84 4.77
C LEU A 9 -4.67 -14.07 5.66
N ARG A 10 -4.82 -15.26 5.09
CA ARG A 10 -4.69 -16.52 5.83
C ARG A 10 -3.28 -16.72 6.37
N ARG A 11 -2.26 -16.41 5.55
CA ARG A 11 -0.87 -16.47 6.01
C ARG A 11 -0.61 -15.53 7.17
N TRP A 12 -1.12 -14.29 7.07
CA TRP A 12 -0.85 -13.27 8.07
C TRP A 12 -1.65 -13.45 9.36
N THR A 13 -2.82 -14.10 9.27
CA THR A 13 -3.73 -14.29 10.42
C THR A 13 -3.72 -15.70 11.00
N GLY A 14 -2.99 -16.66 10.39
CA GLY A 14 -3.05 -18.06 10.83
C GLY A 14 -4.38 -18.72 10.50
N ASP A 15 -4.88 -18.54 9.26
CA ASP A 15 -6.11 -19.12 8.74
C ASP A 15 -7.42 -18.59 9.38
N VAL A 16 -7.37 -17.49 10.07
CA VAL A 16 -8.57 -16.93 10.73
C VAL A 16 -9.69 -16.63 9.73
N THR A 17 -9.35 -16.26 8.49
CA THR A 17 -10.34 -15.91 7.47
C THR A 17 -10.87 -17.13 6.69
N ARG A 18 -10.43 -18.32 7.00
CA ARG A 18 -10.71 -19.54 6.21
C ARG A 18 -12.21 -19.79 6.04
N GLY A 19 -13.02 -19.52 7.06
CA GLY A 19 -14.45 -19.77 7.03
C GLY A 19 -15.30 -18.62 6.52
N LEU A 20 -14.68 -17.50 6.13
CA LEU A 20 -15.43 -16.34 5.65
C LEU A 20 -15.83 -16.52 4.19
N ARG A 21 -17.10 -16.24 3.90
CA ARG A 21 -17.63 -16.24 2.53
C ARG A 21 -17.43 -14.89 1.85
N ASP A 22 -17.58 -13.82 2.62
CA ASP A 22 -17.44 -12.44 2.13
C ASP A 22 -16.19 -11.83 2.75
N LEU A 23 -15.22 -11.50 1.92
CA LEU A 23 -13.96 -10.92 2.32
C LEU A 23 -13.89 -9.41 2.11
N ARG A 24 -15.01 -8.79 1.72
CA ARG A 24 -15.02 -7.35 1.41
C ARG A 24 -14.57 -6.50 2.58
N ALA A 25 -15.08 -6.75 3.78
CA ALA A 25 -14.72 -5.95 4.95
C ALA A 25 -13.25 -6.11 5.34
N PRO A 26 -12.70 -7.34 5.47
CA PRO A 26 -11.27 -7.47 5.77
C PRO A 26 -10.35 -6.94 4.66
N LEU A 27 -10.72 -7.10 3.39
CA LEU A 27 -9.92 -6.55 2.29
C LEU A 27 -10.01 -5.03 2.22
N THR A 28 -11.18 -4.46 2.50
CA THR A 28 -11.32 -3.00 2.61
C THR A 28 -10.47 -2.46 3.75
N ALA A 29 -10.44 -3.14 4.87
CA ALA A 29 -9.60 -2.74 6.01
C ALA A 29 -8.11 -2.77 5.62
N ALA A 30 -7.67 -3.81 4.90
CA ALA A 30 -6.31 -3.87 4.37
C ALA A 30 -6.02 -2.70 3.42
N GLY A 31 -6.97 -2.38 2.54
CA GLY A 31 -6.85 -1.23 1.62
C GLY A 31 -6.68 0.09 2.35
N ASN A 32 -7.43 0.29 3.44
CA ASN A 32 -7.31 1.50 4.25
C ASN A 32 -5.94 1.63 4.90
N VAL A 33 -5.37 0.52 5.38
CA VAL A 33 -4.01 0.51 5.93
C VAL A 33 -2.99 0.87 4.86
N ILE A 34 -3.12 0.30 3.66
CA ILE A 34 -2.20 0.56 2.55
C ILE A 34 -2.31 2.02 2.11
N GLU A 35 -3.52 2.56 2.00
CA GLU A 35 -3.74 3.95 1.63
C GLU A 35 -3.06 4.92 2.60
N ALA A 36 -3.25 4.69 3.90
CA ALA A 36 -2.61 5.51 4.93
C ALA A 36 -1.09 5.39 4.87
N LYS A 37 -0.58 4.18 4.62
CA LYS A 37 0.85 3.94 4.48
C LYS A 37 1.44 4.67 3.28
N VAL A 38 0.78 4.62 2.14
CA VAL A 38 1.24 5.32 0.93
C VAL A 38 1.32 6.82 1.19
N ALA A 39 0.29 7.40 1.81
CA ALA A 39 0.28 8.81 2.16
C ALA A 39 1.46 9.18 3.08
N GLU A 40 1.72 8.36 4.09
CA GLU A 40 2.83 8.56 5.01
C GLU A 40 4.19 8.44 4.31
N GLN A 41 4.33 7.48 3.40
CA GLN A 41 5.57 7.31 2.64
C GLN A 41 5.91 8.54 1.80
N PHE A 42 4.91 9.13 1.13
CA PHE A 42 5.12 10.36 0.38
C PHE A 42 5.49 11.53 1.30
N GLN A 43 4.88 11.61 2.47
CA GLN A 43 5.17 12.67 3.43
C GLN A 43 6.58 12.54 4.01
N ARG A 44 7.01 11.32 4.33
CA ARG A 44 8.31 11.03 4.91
C ARG A 44 9.41 10.75 3.89
N GLU A 45 9.04 10.58 2.63
CA GLU A 45 9.97 10.26 1.54
C GLU A 45 10.72 8.97 1.79
N VAL A 46 9.97 7.92 2.17
CA VAL A 46 10.51 6.60 2.50
C VAL A 46 9.84 5.49 1.70
N ASP A 47 10.54 4.37 1.57
CA ASP A 47 10.01 3.16 0.97
C ASP A 47 9.13 2.38 1.97
N PRO A 48 8.53 1.23 1.56
CA PRO A 48 7.69 0.45 2.47
C PRO A 48 8.39 -0.05 3.72
N ASP A 49 9.70 -0.19 3.72
CA ASP A 49 10.48 -0.61 4.89
C ASP A 49 10.92 0.56 5.77
N GLY A 50 10.61 1.78 5.37
CA GLY A 50 10.99 2.98 6.11
C GLY A 50 12.35 3.56 5.73
N ASP A 51 12.99 3.01 4.72
CA ASP A 51 14.27 3.50 4.23
C ASP A 51 14.06 4.72 3.32
N ALA A 52 14.91 5.73 3.46
CA ALA A 52 14.78 6.95 2.69
C ALA A 52 14.89 6.69 1.18
N TRP A 53 14.00 7.33 0.42
CA TRP A 53 14.12 7.32 -1.04
C TRP A 53 15.39 8.02 -1.49
N GLU A 54 15.90 7.59 -2.64
CA GLU A 54 17.04 8.24 -3.30
C GLU A 54 16.82 9.75 -3.36
N PRO A 55 17.77 10.58 -2.88
CA PRO A 55 17.62 12.03 -2.95
C PRO A 55 17.52 12.52 -4.39
N LEU A 56 16.90 13.68 -4.56
CA LEU A 56 16.86 14.34 -5.86
C LEU A 56 18.27 14.75 -6.27
N SER A 57 18.57 14.67 -7.59
CA SER A 57 19.84 15.14 -8.09
C SER A 57 19.97 16.64 -7.94
N PRO A 58 21.19 17.19 -7.85
CA PRO A 58 21.39 18.65 -7.78
C PRO A 58 20.71 19.39 -8.92
N ASP A 59 20.73 18.84 -10.12
CA ASP A 59 20.09 19.47 -11.28
C ASP A 59 18.57 19.51 -11.13
N THR A 60 17.98 18.42 -10.62
CA THR A 60 16.55 18.37 -10.36
C THR A 60 16.14 19.37 -9.29
N LEU A 61 16.93 19.50 -8.22
CA LEU A 61 16.66 20.46 -7.15
C LEU A 61 16.66 21.91 -7.64
N LYS A 62 17.54 22.24 -8.58
CA LYS A 62 17.60 23.60 -9.17
C LYS A 62 16.33 23.94 -9.95
N ASN A 63 15.70 22.94 -10.57
CA ASN A 63 14.58 23.14 -11.47
C ASN A 63 13.23 22.84 -10.84
N LYS A 64 13.21 22.36 -9.60
CA LYS A 64 11.99 21.94 -8.93
C LYS A 64 11.67 22.85 -7.75
N GLU A 65 10.55 23.56 -7.85
CA GLU A 65 10.04 24.32 -6.74
C GLU A 65 9.52 23.40 -5.66
N GLY A 66 9.94 23.60 -4.41
CA GLY A 66 9.44 22.88 -3.26
C GLY A 66 10.21 21.62 -2.86
N GLY A 67 11.10 21.08 -3.68
CA GLY A 67 12.06 20.04 -3.30
C GLY A 67 11.55 18.71 -2.77
N SER A 68 10.25 18.44 -2.81
CA SER A 68 9.70 17.14 -2.33
C SER A 68 9.88 16.05 -3.37
N ILE A 69 10.38 14.90 -2.92
CA ILE A 69 10.59 13.74 -3.79
C ILE A 69 9.23 13.19 -4.24
N LEU A 70 9.09 12.96 -5.54
CA LEU A 70 7.89 12.39 -6.20
C LEU A 70 6.61 13.25 -6.06
N VAL A 71 6.72 14.48 -5.58
CA VAL A 71 5.56 15.39 -5.43
C VAL A 71 5.76 16.65 -6.26
N LYS A 72 5.78 16.50 -7.59
CA LYS A 72 5.90 17.65 -8.48
C LYS A 72 4.59 18.41 -8.60
N THR A 73 3.48 17.70 -8.80
CA THR A 73 2.14 18.27 -8.91
C THR A 73 1.14 17.59 -7.97
N GLY A 74 1.60 16.59 -7.21
CA GLY A 74 0.72 15.72 -6.44
C GLY A 74 0.03 14.64 -7.28
N ALA A 75 0.21 14.65 -8.61
CA ALA A 75 -0.49 13.71 -9.49
C ALA A 75 -0.13 12.26 -9.20
N LEU A 76 1.14 11.95 -8.95
CA LEU A 76 1.55 10.59 -8.62
C LEU A 76 1.00 10.18 -7.25
N ARG A 77 1.15 11.03 -6.24
CA ARG A 77 0.63 10.77 -4.90
C ARG A 77 -0.87 10.49 -4.91
N ASP A 78 -1.63 11.21 -5.74
CA ASP A 78 -3.08 11.14 -5.79
C ASP A 78 -3.61 10.16 -6.83
N SER A 79 -2.73 9.36 -7.46
CA SER A 79 -3.08 8.48 -8.57
C SER A 79 -3.49 7.06 -8.14
N PHE A 80 -3.45 6.74 -6.86
CA PHE A 80 -3.66 5.37 -6.40
C PHE A 80 -5.14 5.04 -6.27
N GLU A 81 -5.49 3.85 -6.77
CA GLU A 81 -6.84 3.32 -6.73
C GLU A 81 -6.85 1.99 -5.98
N TYR A 82 -7.90 1.76 -5.20
CA TYR A 82 -8.07 0.59 -4.34
C TYR A 82 -9.38 -0.07 -4.69
N GLU A 83 -9.31 -1.30 -5.18
CA GLU A 83 -10.49 -2.03 -5.62
C GLU A 83 -10.56 -3.42 -5.00
N VAL A 84 -11.70 -3.75 -4.38
CA VAL A 84 -11.97 -5.09 -3.86
C VAL A 84 -12.91 -5.79 -4.83
N ASP A 85 -12.46 -6.94 -5.36
CA ASP A 85 -13.26 -7.77 -6.25
C ASP A 85 -13.13 -9.22 -5.80
N GLY A 86 -14.24 -9.78 -5.34
CA GLY A 86 -14.26 -11.14 -4.80
C GLY A 86 -13.37 -11.27 -3.58
N ASP A 87 -12.32 -12.07 -3.69
CA ASP A 87 -11.36 -12.34 -2.63
C ASP A 87 -10.04 -11.59 -2.82
N THR A 88 -10.01 -10.55 -3.66
CA THR A 88 -8.78 -9.85 -4.01
C THR A 88 -8.95 -8.34 -3.88
N LEU A 89 -8.01 -7.72 -3.16
CA LEU A 89 -7.78 -6.27 -3.17
C LEU A 89 -6.69 -5.98 -4.19
N THR A 90 -6.97 -5.07 -5.11
CA THR A 90 -5.96 -4.59 -6.07
C THR A 90 -5.68 -3.13 -5.81
N VAL A 91 -4.40 -2.78 -5.68
CA VAL A 91 -3.92 -1.41 -5.58
C VAL A 91 -3.16 -1.08 -6.85
N SER A 92 -3.57 -0.04 -7.54
CA SER A 92 -2.99 0.37 -8.81
C SER A 92 -2.84 1.89 -8.86
N SER A 93 -2.05 2.35 -9.82
CA SER A 93 -1.85 3.78 -10.07
C SER A 93 -2.24 4.10 -11.50
N SER A 94 -2.98 5.19 -11.68
CA SER A 94 -3.31 5.73 -13.00
C SER A 94 -2.17 6.56 -13.58
N SER A 95 -1.11 6.82 -12.81
CA SER A 95 0.02 7.62 -13.28
C SER A 95 0.90 6.83 -14.25
N PRO A 96 1.26 7.40 -15.42
CA PRO A 96 2.13 6.71 -16.37
C PRO A 96 3.57 6.58 -15.87
N VAL A 97 3.97 7.31 -14.81
CA VAL A 97 5.34 7.28 -14.29
C VAL A 97 5.49 6.42 -13.04
N PHE A 98 4.40 5.88 -12.51
CA PHE A 98 4.43 5.10 -11.27
C PHE A 98 5.41 3.93 -11.36
N GLU A 99 5.29 3.10 -12.38
CA GLU A 99 6.07 1.88 -12.50
C GLU A 99 7.57 2.18 -12.60
N ALA A 100 7.93 3.23 -13.34
CA ALA A 100 9.32 3.64 -13.49
C ALA A 100 9.96 4.00 -12.14
N HIS A 101 9.22 4.69 -11.28
CA HIS A 101 9.71 5.04 -9.94
C HIS A 101 9.67 3.85 -8.98
N ASP A 102 8.59 3.09 -8.98
CA ASP A 102 8.43 1.97 -8.07
C ASP A 102 9.49 0.88 -8.30
N GLN A 103 9.79 0.59 -9.55
CA GLN A 103 10.74 -0.46 -9.93
C GLN A 103 12.14 0.03 -10.25
N GLY A 104 12.34 1.31 -10.46
CA GLY A 104 13.63 1.87 -10.81
C GLY A 104 14.07 1.54 -12.24
N ILE A 105 13.25 1.93 -13.22
CA ILE A 105 13.59 1.73 -14.65
C ILE A 105 14.65 2.77 -15.05
N PRO A 106 15.88 2.34 -15.45
CA PRO A 106 16.93 3.29 -15.77
C PRO A 106 16.52 4.32 -16.84
N PRO A 107 16.93 5.59 -16.73
CA PRO A 107 17.87 6.16 -15.74
C PRO A 107 17.26 6.58 -14.42
N ILE A 108 15.99 6.24 -14.18
CA ILE A 108 15.25 6.64 -12.98
C ILE A 108 15.65 5.74 -11.81
N PRO A 109 16.13 6.29 -10.68
CA PRO A 109 16.44 5.47 -9.50
C PRO A 109 15.17 4.88 -8.89
N GLN A 110 15.30 3.71 -8.28
CA GLN A 110 14.19 3.07 -7.62
C GLN A 110 13.78 3.87 -6.37
N ARG A 111 12.51 4.23 -6.32
CA ARG A 111 11.85 4.78 -5.13
C ARG A 111 10.58 3.96 -4.94
N GLN A 112 10.72 2.82 -4.28
CA GLN A 112 9.61 1.88 -4.12
C GLN A 112 8.47 2.52 -3.33
N ILE A 113 7.26 2.38 -3.82
CA ILE A 113 6.06 2.98 -3.23
C ILE A 113 5.14 1.90 -2.65
N LEU A 114 4.82 0.86 -3.43
CA LEU A 114 3.90 -0.19 -3.00
C LEU A 114 4.65 -1.39 -2.43
N GLY A 115 4.28 -1.78 -1.22
CA GLY A 115 4.80 -2.93 -0.53
C GLY A 115 4.35 -2.94 0.92
N LEU A 116 4.52 -4.05 1.61
CA LEU A 116 4.17 -4.20 3.02
C LEU A 116 5.34 -4.81 3.77
N ASN A 117 5.70 -4.18 4.89
CA ASN A 117 6.68 -4.76 5.80
C ASN A 117 5.96 -5.66 6.83
N ALA A 118 6.73 -6.29 7.73
CA ALA A 118 6.17 -7.18 8.74
C ALA A 118 5.20 -6.47 9.68
N GLU A 119 5.50 -5.24 10.06
CA GLU A 119 4.63 -4.45 10.93
C GLU A 119 3.29 -4.15 10.27
N ASP A 120 3.28 -3.82 8.98
CA ASP A 120 2.06 -3.59 8.21
C ASP A 120 1.19 -4.82 8.15
N LYS A 121 1.79 -5.98 7.91
CA LYS A 121 1.08 -7.25 7.86
C LYS A 121 0.49 -7.60 9.22
N ASN A 122 1.21 -7.32 10.30
CA ASN A 122 0.72 -7.53 11.67
C ASN A 122 -0.45 -6.60 11.97
N GLN A 123 -0.40 -5.35 11.53
CA GLN A 123 -1.49 -4.39 11.70
C GLN A 123 -2.75 -4.85 10.97
N ILE A 124 -2.62 -5.25 9.72
CA ILE A 124 -3.73 -5.79 8.92
C ILE A 124 -4.29 -7.04 9.59
N ALA A 125 -3.41 -7.95 10.01
CA ALA A 125 -3.82 -9.19 10.68
C ALA A 125 -4.62 -8.91 11.95
N GLY A 126 -4.19 -7.94 12.76
CA GLY A 126 -4.90 -7.54 13.98
C GLY A 126 -6.31 -7.04 13.70
N ILE A 127 -6.45 -6.19 12.69
CA ILE A 127 -7.75 -5.64 12.28
C ILE A 127 -8.66 -6.77 11.78
N VAL A 128 -8.14 -7.65 10.93
CA VAL A 128 -8.91 -8.77 10.36
C VAL A 128 -9.35 -9.75 11.45
N LYS A 129 -8.47 -10.08 12.39
CA LYS A 129 -8.82 -10.94 13.54
C LYS A 129 -9.93 -10.30 14.37
N GLY A 130 -9.87 -8.99 14.61
CA GLY A 130 -10.91 -8.26 15.32
C GLY A 130 -12.24 -8.33 14.59
N TYR A 131 -12.24 -8.16 13.27
CA TYR A 131 -13.43 -8.30 12.45
C TYR A 131 -14.04 -9.70 12.54
N VAL A 132 -13.24 -10.74 12.39
CA VAL A 132 -13.71 -12.12 12.46
C VAL A 132 -14.29 -12.44 13.84
N ARG A 133 -13.65 -11.98 14.90
CA ARG A 133 -14.13 -12.16 16.28
C ARG A 133 -15.48 -11.47 16.48
N GLY A 134 -15.62 -10.23 15.98
CA GLY A 134 -16.89 -9.51 16.03
C GLY A 134 -17.98 -10.19 15.21
N SER A 135 -17.65 -10.73 14.04
CA SER A 135 -18.59 -11.47 13.20
C SER A 135 -19.11 -12.73 13.90
N LYS A 136 -18.23 -13.47 14.56
CA LYS A 136 -18.63 -14.67 15.33
C LYS A 136 -19.51 -14.29 16.52
N GLY A 137 -19.24 -13.17 17.18
CA GLY A 137 -20.02 -12.69 18.29
C GLY A 137 -21.44 -12.25 17.91
N ARG A 138 -21.68 -11.95 16.64
CA ARG A 138 -22.99 -11.55 16.12
C ARG A 138 -23.88 -12.72 15.72
N ARG A 139 -23.32 -13.91 15.65
CA ARG A 139 -24.07 -15.13 15.35
C ARG A 139 -24.67 -15.69 16.61
N ARG A 140 -25.86 -15.29 16.89
CA ARG A 140 -26.66 -15.90 17.96
C ARG A 140 -27.98 -16.36 17.41
#